data_737d3f6fe1166e30c8791fbcf34204d8
#
_entry.id   737d3f6fe1166e30c8791fbcf34204d8
#
_cell.length_a   1.000
_cell.length_b   1.000
_cell.length_c   1.000
_cell.angle_alpha   90.00
_cell.angle_beta   90.00
_cell.angle_gamma   90.00
#
_symmetry.space_group_name_H-M   'P 1'
#
loop_
_entity.id
_entity.type
_entity.pdbx_description
1 polymer ?
#
loop_
_entity_poly.entity_id
_entity_poly.type
_entity_poly.pdbx_seq_one_letter_code
_entity_poly.pdbx_strand_id
1 'polypeptide(L)'
;GKNDYTDDINARSRIINYLSGNSVYNPKEKGLGVPFEMTLGVHSDAGFSKEDDLVGTLGIYTTDYNNGELNAGISRYASRDLADMVLTGLQRDISAQFGIRWQRRSLWNRNYSETRLPAVPSMILELLSHQNFADLKLGHDPRFKFTVGRSVYKSVLKYLSTMHGTDYVVQPLPVSNFAIHPGSRKNTFRLTWQAVDDPLEPTAKAQQYIVYTRLGHGGFDNGTLVRGTEYIFEAEPGLVYS
;
A
#
# COMPACT_ATOMS: atom_id res chain seq x y z
N GLY A 1 26.93 4.43 16.94
CA GLY A 1 27.76 3.23 16.83
C GLY A 1 29.13 3.51 16.23
N LYS A 2 29.90 2.45 16.02
CA LYS A 2 31.23 2.55 15.39
C LYS A 2 31.20 2.47 13.86
N ASN A 3 30.04 2.14 13.28
CA ASN A 3 29.87 1.96 11.84
C ASN A 3 28.51 2.52 11.43
N ASP A 4 28.54 3.64 10.74
CA ASP A 4 27.38 4.41 10.29
C ASP A 4 26.45 3.56 9.38
N TYR A 5 27.02 2.80 8.47
CA TYR A 5 26.27 1.89 7.59
C TYR A 5 25.47 0.83 8.37
N THR A 6 26.12 0.20 9.37
CA THR A 6 25.44 -0.81 10.21
C THR A 6 24.37 -0.17 11.10
N ASP A 7 24.60 1.04 11.58
CA ASP A 7 23.64 1.77 12.39
C ASP A 7 22.41 2.15 11.54
N ASP A 8 22.58 2.61 10.30
CA ASP A 8 21.50 2.96 9.39
C ASP A 8 20.60 1.76 9.09
N ILE A 9 21.15 0.63 8.62
CA ILE A 9 20.35 -0.55 8.27
C ILE A 9 19.62 -1.17 9.47
N ASN A 10 20.12 -1.01 10.68
CA ASN A 10 19.47 -1.51 11.89
C ASN A 10 18.49 -0.49 12.51
N ALA A 11 18.66 0.80 12.27
CA ALA A 11 17.84 1.85 12.84
C ALA A 11 16.37 1.70 12.44
N ARG A 12 16.10 1.29 11.21
CA ARG A 12 14.74 1.08 10.67
C ARG A 12 13.97 0.06 11.51
N SER A 13 14.55 -1.11 11.74
CA SER A 13 13.91 -2.16 12.54
C SER A 13 13.82 -1.79 14.02
N ARG A 14 14.83 -1.10 14.57
CA ARG A 14 14.83 -0.66 15.96
C ARG A 14 13.76 0.39 16.23
N ILE A 15 13.54 1.32 15.30
CA ILE A 15 12.48 2.33 15.41
C ILE A 15 11.10 1.67 15.39
N ILE A 16 10.87 0.69 14.51
CA ILE A 16 9.64 -0.07 14.46
C ILE A 16 9.38 -0.79 15.77
N ASN A 17 10.39 -1.47 16.30
CA ASN A 17 10.27 -2.19 17.57
C ASN A 17 10.03 -1.24 18.75
N TYR A 18 10.70 -0.08 18.78
CA TYR A 18 10.45 0.94 19.80
C TYR A 18 9.02 1.52 19.72
N LEU A 19 8.53 1.81 18.51
CA LEU A 19 7.17 2.29 18.33
C LEU A 19 6.14 1.23 18.72
N SER A 20 6.36 -0.05 18.36
CA SER A 20 5.42 -1.16 18.61
C SER A 20 5.54 -1.78 20.00
N GLY A 21 6.65 -1.61 20.71
CA GLY A 21 6.87 -2.19 22.02
C GLY A 21 5.76 -1.85 23.02
N ASN A 22 5.40 -2.78 23.89
CA ASN A 22 4.21 -2.77 24.75
C ASN A 22 2.86 -2.93 24.03
N SER A 23 2.84 -3.09 22.70
CA SER A 23 1.60 -3.43 21.99
C SER A 23 1.31 -4.92 22.05
N VAL A 24 0.09 -5.30 21.65
CA VAL A 24 -0.32 -6.71 21.55
C VAL A 24 0.51 -7.50 20.52
N TYR A 25 1.10 -6.83 19.54
CA TYR A 25 1.95 -7.44 18.52
C TYR A 25 3.43 -7.47 18.88
N ASN A 26 3.86 -6.69 19.86
CA ASN A 26 5.23 -6.69 20.40
C ASN A 26 5.23 -6.57 21.94
N PRO A 27 4.68 -7.56 22.65
CA PRO A 27 4.49 -7.47 24.11
C PRO A 27 5.79 -7.64 24.91
N LYS A 28 6.85 -8.17 24.33
CA LYS A 28 8.11 -8.50 25.04
C LYS A 28 9.11 -7.36 25.05
N GLU A 29 8.92 -6.32 24.24
CA GLU A 29 9.79 -5.16 24.19
C GLU A 29 9.09 -3.92 24.78
N LYS A 30 9.89 -3.00 25.35
CA LYS A 30 9.37 -1.72 25.83
C LYS A 30 9.30 -0.72 24.70
N GLY A 31 8.22 0.07 24.62
CA GLY A 31 8.04 1.07 23.58
C GLY A 31 6.79 1.92 23.77
N LEU A 32 6.31 2.50 22.67
CA LEU A 32 5.20 3.45 22.67
C LEU A 32 3.80 2.80 22.52
N GLY A 33 3.72 1.50 22.34
CA GLY A 33 2.45 0.76 22.26
C GLY A 33 1.71 0.92 20.94
N VAL A 34 2.35 1.40 19.87
CA VAL A 34 1.70 1.50 18.55
C VAL A 34 1.47 0.09 17.99
N PRO A 35 0.22 -0.33 17.71
CA PRO A 35 -0.08 -1.71 17.35
C PRO A 35 0.20 -2.00 15.88
N PHE A 36 1.46 -1.94 15.45
CA PHE A 36 1.87 -2.38 14.12
C PHE A 36 1.70 -3.89 13.98
N GLU A 37 0.99 -4.32 12.96
CA GLU A 37 0.73 -5.74 12.71
C GLU A 37 1.73 -6.37 11.76
N MET A 38 2.37 -5.56 10.92
CA MET A 38 3.36 -6.00 9.94
C MET A 38 4.26 -4.84 9.50
N THR A 39 5.35 -5.17 8.83
CA THR A 39 6.21 -4.19 8.17
C THR A 39 6.55 -4.60 6.75
N LEU A 40 6.71 -3.62 5.88
CA LEU A 40 7.08 -3.78 4.49
C LEU A 40 8.20 -2.78 4.15
N GLY A 41 9.40 -3.26 3.86
CA GLY A 41 10.48 -2.49 3.25
C GLY A 41 10.33 -2.51 1.73
N VAL A 42 10.29 -1.34 1.09
CA VAL A 42 10.25 -1.25 -0.38
C VAL A 42 11.59 -0.78 -0.89
N HIS A 43 12.22 -1.61 -1.69
CA HIS A 43 13.56 -1.44 -2.23
C HIS A 43 13.56 -1.63 -3.75
N SER A 44 14.69 -1.34 -4.37
CA SER A 44 15.07 -1.81 -5.69
C SER A 44 16.41 -2.53 -5.61
N ASP A 45 16.56 -3.63 -6.33
CA ASP A 45 17.79 -4.40 -6.32
C ASP A 45 18.66 -4.19 -7.58
N ALA A 46 19.80 -4.85 -7.62
CA ALA A 46 20.75 -4.86 -8.72
C ALA A 46 20.61 -6.11 -9.61
N GLY A 47 19.41 -6.66 -9.71
CA GLY A 47 19.13 -7.81 -10.59
C GLY A 47 19.48 -7.49 -12.05
N PHE A 48 19.99 -8.49 -12.77
CA PHE A 48 20.47 -8.32 -14.13
C PHE A 48 19.86 -9.35 -15.07
N SER A 49 19.53 -8.94 -16.29
CA SER A 49 19.23 -9.80 -17.44
C SER A 49 20.22 -9.51 -18.56
N LYS A 50 20.76 -10.56 -19.19
CA LYS A 50 21.70 -10.42 -20.31
C LYS A 50 21.04 -9.90 -21.60
N GLU A 51 19.74 -10.16 -21.75
CA GLU A 51 18.95 -9.85 -22.94
C GLU A 51 18.05 -8.64 -22.74
N ASP A 52 18.30 -7.88 -21.66
CA ASP A 52 17.47 -6.72 -21.24
C ASP A 52 15.98 -7.04 -21.03
N ASP A 53 15.69 -8.32 -20.73
CA ASP A 53 14.38 -8.77 -20.33
C ASP A 53 14.01 -8.24 -18.93
N LEU A 54 12.72 -8.18 -18.64
CA LEU A 54 12.21 -7.80 -17.31
C LEU A 54 12.79 -8.69 -16.22
N VAL A 55 13.42 -8.09 -15.21
CA VAL A 55 13.90 -8.77 -14.01
C VAL A 55 12.75 -8.99 -13.02
N GLY A 56 11.91 -7.99 -12.81
CA GLY A 56 10.70 -8.09 -11.99
C GLY A 56 10.95 -8.10 -10.49
N THR A 57 10.00 -8.63 -9.73
CA THR A 57 9.87 -8.47 -8.29
C THR A 57 10.39 -9.66 -7.50
N LEU A 58 11.15 -9.40 -6.44
CA LEU A 58 11.65 -10.37 -5.46
C LEU A 58 11.12 -10.05 -4.07
N GLY A 59 10.72 -11.07 -3.30
CA GLY A 59 10.34 -10.91 -1.90
C GLY A 59 11.34 -11.61 -0.97
N ILE A 60 11.77 -10.91 0.07
CA ILE A 60 12.70 -11.43 1.07
C ILE A 60 12.00 -11.48 2.42
N TYR A 61 12.18 -12.55 3.15
CA TYR A 61 11.66 -12.77 4.50
C TYR A 61 12.66 -13.61 5.32
N THR A 62 12.44 -13.72 6.64
CA THR A 62 13.27 -14.58 7.50
C THR A 62 12.37 -15.42 8.39
N THR A 63 12.50 -16.76 8.29
CA THR A 63 11.88 -17.70 9.23
C THR A 63 12.88 -18.27 10.23
N ASP A 64 14.15 -18.30 9.87
CA ASP A 64 15.25 -18.95 10.59
C ASP A 64 15.91 -18.00 11.60
N TYR A 65 15.08 -17.48 12.53
CA TYR A 65 15.52 -16.58 13.60
C TYR A 65 14.58 -16.70 14.81
N ASN A 66 15.14 -16.62 16.02
CA ASN A 66 14.41 -16.69 17.30
C ASN A 66 13.46 -17.91 17.35
N ASN A 67 13.99 -19.10 17.07
CA ASN A 67 13.24 -20.37 17.05
C ASN A 67 11.99 -20.36 16.14
N GLY A 68 11.98 -19.55 15.10
CA GLY A 68 10.86 -19.44 14.16
C GLY A 68 9.67 -18.65 14.68
N GLU A 69 9.84 -17.89 15.77
CA GLU A 69 8.76 -17.10 16.38
C GLU A 69 9.04 -15.60 16.38
N LEU A 70 7.96 -14.83 16.33
CA LEU A 70 7.89 -13.39 16.59
C LEU A 70 7.54 -13.12 18.06
N ASN A 71 7.67 -11.87 18.51
CA ASN A 71 7.53 -11.52 19.92
C ASN A 71 6.13 -11.81 20.51
N ALA A 72 5.08 -11.76 19.70
CA ALA A 72 3.71 -12.12 20.09
C ALA A 72 3.43 -13.64 20.07
N GLY A 73 4.44 -14.49 19.83
CA GLY A 73 4.26 -15.94 19.68
C GLY A 73 3.71 -16.36 18.30
N ILE A 74 3.66 -15.44 17.36
CA ILE A 74 3.25 -15.73 15.98
C ILE A 74 4.41 -16.38 15.24
N SER A 75 4.14 -17.44 14.47
CA SER A 75 5.14 -18.07 13.62
C SER A 75 5.70 -17.10 12.59
N ARG A 76 7.01 -17.11 12.35
CA ARG A 76 7.67 -16.33 11.28
C ARG A 76 7.24 -16.74 9.87
N TYR A 77 6.55 -17.86 9.70
CA TYR A 77 5.88 -18.16 8.43
C TYR A 77 4.83 -17.10 8.03
N ALA A 78 4.29 -16.34 8.96
CA ALA A 78 3.44 -15.19 8.66
C ALA A 78 4.15 -14.15 7.77
N SER A 79 5.48 -13.98 7.93
CA SER A 79 6.30 -13.13 7.04
C SER A 79 6.41 -13.69 5.63
N ARG A 80 6.53 -15.03 5.50
CA ARG A 80 6.52 -15.71 4.20
C ARG A 80 5.19 -15.55 3.49
N ASP A 81 4.09 -15.74 4.20
CA ASP A 81 2.75 -15.64 3.64
C ASP A 81 2.45 -14.21 3.17
N LEU A 82 2.87 -13.20 3.93
CA LEU A 82 2.82 -11.79 3.53
C LEU A 82 3.59 -11.59 2.21
N ALA A 83 4.83 -12.06 2.13
CA ALA A 83 5.67 -11.91 0.94
C ALA A 83 5.06 -12.63 -0.29
N ASP A 84 4.52 -13.83 -0.11
CA ASP A 84 3.86 -14.58 -1.17
C ASP A 84 2.62 -13.86 -1.72
N MET A 85 1.78 -13.34 -0.85
CA MET A 85 0.57 -12.59 -1.23
C MET A 85 0.94 -11.31 -2.00
N VAL A 86 1.93 -10.56 -1.53
CA VAL A 86 2.37 -9.32 -2.19
C VAL A 86 2.96 -9.61 -3.58
N LEU A 87 3.86 -10.59 -3.71
CA LEU A 87 4.46 -10.91 -5.00
C LEU A 87 3.43 -11.44 -6.00
N THR A 88 2.53 -12.29 -5.54
CA THR A 88 1.46 -12.87 -6.39
C THR A 88 0.50 -11.79 -6.86
N GLY A 89 0.12 -10.87 -5.97
CA GLY A 89 -0.71 -9.72 -6.31
C GLY A 89 -0.06 -8.83 -7.36
N LEU A 90 1.19 -8.46 -7.15
CA LEU A 90 1.97 -7.63 -8.08
C LEU A 90 2.09 -8.27 -9.46
N GLN A 91 2.47 -9.55 -9.53
CA GLN A 91 2.55 -10.26 -10.80
C GLN A 91 1.24 -10.23 -11.56
N ARG A 92 0.13 -10.56 -10.89
CA ARG A 92 -1.23 -10.57 -11.49
C ARG A 92 -1.61 -9.20 -12.01
N ASP A 93 -1.53 -8.18 -11.15
CA ASP A 93 -2.07 -6.86 -11.46
C ASP A 93 -1.23 -6.11 -12.49
N ILE A 94 0.11 -6.18 -12.39
CA ILE A 94 1.01 -5.55 -13.38
C ILE A 94 0.86 -6.26 -14.72
N SER A 95 0.85 -7.59 -14.74
CA SER A 95 0.70 -8.33 -16.01
C SER A 95 -0.61 -8.01 -16.70
N ALA A 96 -1.71 -7.95 -15.96
CA ALA A 96 -3.03 -7.63 -16.51
C ALA A 96 -3.12 -6.17 -16.98
N GLN A 97 -2.61 -5.21 -16.20
CA GLN A 97 -2.71 -3.79 -16.51
C GLN A 97 -1.86 -3.35 -17.70
N PHE A 98 -0.69 -3.97 -17.87
CA PHE A 98 0.27 -3.58 -18.91
C PHE A 98 0.31 -4.55 -20.10
N GLY A 99 -0.43 -5.66 -20.06
CA GLY A 99 -0.40 -6.69 -21.11
C GLY A 99 0.97 -7.34 -21.27
N ILE A 100 1.73 -7.48 -20.19
CA ILE A 100 3.09 -8.03 -20.17
C ILE A 100 3.16 -9.23 -19.23
N ARG A 101 4.21 -10.03 -19.37
CA ARG A 101 4.56 -11.05 -18.39
C ARG A 101 5.49 -10.44 -17.32
N TRP A 102 4.92 -9.84 -16.27
CA TRP A 102 5.71 -9.39 -15.13
C TRP A 102 6.33 -10.57 -14.41
N GLN A 103 7.63 -10.49 -14.13
CA GLN A 103 8.36 -11.60 -13.51
C GLN A 103 8.15 -11.59 -11.99
N ARG A 104 7.54 -12.66 -11.48
CA ARG A 104 7.55 -12.98 -10.07
C ARG A 104 8.76 -13.84 -9.80
N ARG A 105 9.78 -13.27 -9.18
CA ARG A 105 11.00 -14.00 -8.78
C ARG A 105 10.71 -14.88 -7.56
N SER A 106 11.70 -15.65 -7.16
CA SER A 106 11.58 -16.55 -6.00
C SER A 106 11.39 -15.78 -4.70
N LEU A 107 10.73 -16.43 -3.75
CA LEU A 107 10.76 -16.00 -2.35
C LEU A 107 12.10 -16.38 -1.72
N TRP A 108 12.78 -15.39 -1.14
CA TRP A 108 14.08 -15.62 -0.49
C TRP A 108 13.95 -15.62 1.02
N ASN A 109 14.19 -16.78 1.63
CA ASN A 109 14.42 -16.88 3.07
C ASN A 109 15.86 -16.47 3.37
N ARG A 110 16.06 -15.21 3.78
CA ARG A 110 17.40 -14.62 4.00
C ARG A 110 17.43 -13.77 5.26
N ASN A 111 18.52 -13.85 5.97
CA ASN A 111 18.73 -13.20 7.25
C ASN A 111 19.20 -11.74 7.06
N TYR A 112 18.30 -10.87 6.59
CA TYR A 112 18.51 -9.42 6.54
C TYR A 112 18.00 -8.76 7.83
N SER A 113 18.56 -7.60 8.21
CA SER A 113 18.13 -6.89 9.42
C SER A 113 16.64 -6.49 9.37
N GLU A 114 16.15 -6.02 8.23
CA GLU A 114 14.76 -5.58 8.04
C GLU A 114 13.74 -6.74 8.03
N THR A 115 14.19 -7.98 7.86
CA THR A 115 13.31 -9.16 7.92
C THR A 115 13.49 -9.98 9.20
N ARG A 116 14.64 -9.87 9.85
CA ARG A 116 14.98 -10.59 11.07
C ARG A 116 14.60 -9.87 12.34
N LEU A 117 14.96 -8.55 12.43
CA LEU A 117 14.86 -7.78 13.65
C LEU A 117 13.46 -7.28 14.02
N PRO A 118 12.54 -6.97 13.07
CA PRO A 118 11.20 -6.58 13.46
C PRO A 118 10.52 -7.65 14.30
N ALA A 119 9.83 -7.21 15.36
CA ALA A 119 9.08 -8.07 16.27
C ALA A 119 7.76 -8.59 15.68
N VAL A 120 7.36 -8.05 14.53
CA VAL A 120 6.13 -8.35 13.81
C VAL A 120 6.44 -8.97 12.43
N PRO A 121 5.46 -9.59 11.75
CA PRO A 121 5.62 -10.08 10.38
C PRO A 121 6.24 -9.03 9.46
N SER A 122 7.28 -9.40 8.73
CA SER A 122 8.09 -8.45 7.97
C SER A 122 8.61 -9.04 6.67
N MET A 123 8.65 -8.21 5.62
CA MET A 123 9.26 -8.55 4.35
C MET A 123 10.00 -7.35 3.74
N ILE A 124 10.97 -7.66 2.88
CA ILE A 124 11.51 -6.71 1.91
C ILE A 124 10.91 -7.03 0.54
N LEU A 125 10.39 -6.01 -0.11
CA LEU A 125 9.94 -6.03 -1.49
C LEU A 125 11.00 -5.38 -2.37
N GLU A 126 11.78 -6.18 -3.08
CA GLU A 126 12.62 -5.70 -4.17
C GLU A 126 11.73 -5.55 -5.40
N LEU A 127 11.18 -4.34 -5.59
CA LEU A 127 10.11 -4.10 -6.56
C LEU A 127 10.56 -4.32 -7.99
N LEU A 128 11.74 -3.83 -8.34
CA LEU A 128 12.33 -3.88 -9.67
C LEU A 128 13.85 -3.74 -9.59
N SER A 129 14.54 -4.00 -10.69
CA SER A 129 15.97 -3.76 -10.78
C SER A 129 16.27 -2.33 -11.23
N HIS A 130 17.11 -1.62 -10.45
CA HIS A 130 17.65 -0.31 -10.84
C HIS A 130 18.82 -0.39 -11.84
N GLN A 131 19.25 -1.60 -12.22
CA GLN A 131 20.28 -1.84 -13.23
C GLN A 131 19.72 -2.40 -14.55
N ASN A 132 18.40 -2.59 -14.63
CA ASN A 132 17.75 -3.13 -15.82
C ASN A 132 16.88 -2.04 -16.48
N PHE A 133 17.16 -1.78 -17.78
CA PHE A 133 16.47 -0.71 -18.50
C PHE A 133 14.98 -0.98 -18.71
N ALA A 134 14.60 -2.25 -18.97
CA ALA A 134 13.19 -2.62 -19.13
C ALA A 134 12.38 -2.39 -17.85
N ASP A 135 12.92 -2.76 -16.68
CA ASP A 135 12.31 -2.49 -15.39
C ASP A 135 12.21 -0.98 -15.10
N LEU A 136 13.29 -0.22 -15.33
CA LEU A 136 13.34 1.22 -15.09
C LEU A 136 12.35 1.98 -15.97
N LYS A 137 12.18 1.58 -17.23
CA LYS A 137 11.21 2.19 -18.13
C LYS A 137 9.78 2.11 -17.56
N LEU A 138 9.41 0.97 -16.98
CA LEU A 138 8.14 0.82 -16.27
C LEU A 138 8.12 1.61 -14.96
N GLY A 139 9.19 1.56 -14.17
CA GLY A 139 9.32 2.28 -12.91
C GLY A 139 9.14 3.80 -13.04
N HIS A 140 9.38 4.38 -14.19
CA HIS A 140 9.13 5.81 -14.48
C HIS A 140 7.68 6.10 -14.91
N ASP A 141 6.88 5.10 -15.33
CA ASP A 141 5.47 5.30 -15.69
C ASP A 141 4.60 5.55 -14.42
N PRO A 142 3.90 6.69 -14.32
CA PRO A 142 2.98 6.95 -13.20
C PRO A 142 1.89 5.89 -13.04
N ARG A 143 1.42 5.29 -14.14
CA ARG A 143 0.42 4.22 -14.10
C ARG A 143 0.98 2.95 -13.44
N PHE A 144 2.25 2.64 -13.70
CA PHE A 144 2.95 1.54 -13.04
C PHE A 144 3.02 1.78 -11.54
N LYS A 145 3.41 2.98 -11.11
CA LYS A 145 3.48 3.35 -9.68
C LYS A 145 2.12 3.22 -9.00
N PHE A 146 1.06 3.68 -9.65
CA PHE A 146 -0.31 3.52 -9.13
C PHE A 146 -0.71 2.04 -9.03
N THR A 147 -0.46 1.25 -10.09
CA THR A 147 -0.78 -0.18 -10.10
C THR A 147 -0.04 -0.94 -9.00
N VAL A 148 1.25 -0.64 -8.81
CA VAL A 148 2.06 -1.21 -7.72
C VAL A 148 1.48 -0.84 -6.36
N GLY A 149 1.25 0.45 -6.09
CA GLY A 149 0.71 0.90 -4.81
C GLY A 149 -0.65 0.26 -4.51
N ARG A 150 -1.54 0.20 -5.51
CA ARG A 150 -2.84 -0.45 -5.36
C ARG A 150 -2.73 -1.97 -5.15
N SER A 151 -1.83 -2.64 -5.86
CA SER A 151 -1.63 -4.08 -5.71
C SER A 151 -1.06 -4.45 -4.34
N VAL A 152 -0.10 -3.67 -3.84
CA VAL A 152 0.44 -3.82 -2.47
C VAL A 152 -0.67 -3.60 -1.44
N TYR A 153 -1.45 -2.53 -1.57
CA TYR A 153 -2.60 -2.24 -0.71
C TYR A 153 -3.58 -3.43 -0.66
N LYS A 154 -4.00 -3.95 -1.82
CA LYS A 154 -4.90 -5.11 -1.89
C LYS A 154 -4.30 -6.36 -1.24
N SER A 155 -3.03 -6.60 -1.45
CA SER A 155 -2.33 -7.76 -0.90
C SER A 155 -2.19 -7.68 0.63
N VAL A 156 -1.86 -6.51 1.17
CA VAL A 156 -1.83 -6.24 2.61
C VAL A 156 -3.22 -6.39 3.21
N LEU A 157 -4.24 -5.80 2.59
CA LEU A 157 -5.63 -5.93 3.05
C LEU A 157 -6.08 -7.40 3.08
N LYS A 158 -5.74 -8.17 2.03
CA LYS A 158 -6.05 -9.60 1.98
C LYS A 158 -5.31 -10.39 3.07
N TYR A 159 -4.04 -10.07 3.30
CA TYR A 159 -3.26 -10.67 4.38
C TYR A 159 -3.90 -10.41 5.75
N LEU A 160 -4.22 -9.17 6.07
CA LEU A 160 -4.85 -8.79 7.33
C LEU A 160 -6.25 -9.41 7.48
N SER A 161 -7.07 -9.37 6.43
CA SER A 161 -8.40 -10.03 6.44
C SER A 161 -8.30 -11.52 6.72
N THR A 162 -7.29 -12.19 6.17
CA THR A 162 -7.03 -13.62 6.43
C THR A 162 -6.59 -13.85 7.88
N MET A 163 -5.70 -13.01 8.41
CA MET A 163 -5.20 -13.12 9.79
C MET A 163 -6.29 -12.89 10.84
N HIS A 164 -7.23 -11.98 10.55
CA HIS A 164 -8.32 -11.62 11.47
C HIS A 164 -9.65 -12.33 11.19
N GLY A 165 -9.75 -13.11 10.11
CA GLY A 165 -11.01 -13.76 9.72
C GLY A 165 -12.11 -12.75 9.36
N THR A 166 -11.74 -11.60 8.77
CA THR A 166 -12.66 -10.54 8.38
C THR A 166 -12.91 -10.55 6.87
N ASP A 167 -13.97 -9.85 6.44
CA ASP A 167 -14.28 -9.72 5.03
C ASP A 167 -13.18 -8.93 4.29
N TYR A 168 -12.87 -9.41 3.08
CA TYR A 168 -11.99 -8.72 2.15
C TYR A 168 -12.80 -7.84 1.22
N VAL A 169 -12.79 -6.53 1.47
CA VAL A 169 -13.48 -5.52 0.65
C VAL A 169 -12.51 -4.40 0.33
N VAL A 170 -12.25 -4.20 -0.96
CA VAL A 170 -11.27 -3.21 -1.43
C VAL A 170 -11.94 -1.85 -1.65
N GLN A 171 -11.25 -0.79 -1.27
CA GLN A 171 -11.71 0.56 -1.53
C GLN A 171 -11.90 0.80 -3.05
N PRO A 172 -13.01 1.43 -3.46
CA PRO A 172 -13.24 1.79 -4.85
C PRO A 172 -12.13 2.66 -5.45
N LEU A 173 -12.03 2.66 -6.76
CA LEU A 173 -11.18 3.59 -7.50
C LEU A 173 -11.71 5.04 -7.34
N PRO A 174 -10.84 6.06 -7.52
CA PRO A 174 -11.27 7.44 -7.58
C PRO A 174 -12.38 7.65 -8.63
N VAL A 175 -13.29 8.55 -8.35
CA VAL A 175 -14.34 8.92 -9.31
C VAL A 175 -13.74 9.51 -10.58
N SER A 176 -14.49 9.41 -11.68
CA SER A 176 -14.18 10.04 -12.95
C SER A 176 -15.21 11.11 -13.31
N ASN A 177 -14.89 11.92 -14.32
CA ASN A 177 -15.79 12.92 -14.91
C ASN A 177 -16.45 13.84 -13.84
N PHE A 178 -15.67 14.19 -12.78
CA PHE A 178 -16.13 15.20 -11.83
C PHE A 178 -16.35 16.52 -12.54
N ALA A 179 -17.56 17.08 -12.39
CA ALA A 179 -17.94 18.34 -13.01
C ALA A 179 -18.78 19.20 -12.07
N ILE A 180 -18.66 20.51 -12.21
CA ILE A 180 -19.41 21.52 -11.48
C ILE A 180 -20.27 22.30 -12.49
N HIS A 181 -21.58 22.31 -12.29
CA HIS A 181 -22.53 23.00 -13.12
C HIS A 181 -23.29 24.05 -12.28
N PRO A 182 -23.75 25.17 -12.90
CA PRO A 182 -24.71 26.04 -12.22
C PRO A 182 -25.96 25.26 -11.79
N GLY A 183 -26.41 25.48 -10.59
CA GLY A 183 -27.66 24.90 -10.10
C GLY A 183 -28.89 25.67 -10.62
N SER A 184 -30.07 25.12 -10.37
CA SER A 184 -31.33 25.73 -10.77
C SER A 184 -31.75 26.95 -9.90
N ARG A 185 -31.19 27.07 -8.70
CA ARG A 185 -31.39 28.19 -7.78
C ARG A 185 -30.14 29.07 -7.73
N LYS A 186 -30.33 30.35 -7.40
CA LYS A 186 -29.21 31.30 -7.19
C LYS A 186 -28.27 30.75 -6.11
N ASN A 187 -26.97 30.89 -6.32
CA ASN A 187 -25.89 30.44 -5.45
C ASN A 187 -25.86 28.92 -5.19
N THR A 188 -26.48 28.11 -6.05
CA THR A 188 -26.35 26.65 -5.99
C THR A 188 -25.51 26.13 -7.14
N PHE A 189 -24.78 25.05 -6.88
CA PHE A 189 -23.96 24.33 -7.86
C PHE A 189 -24.30 22.84 -7.80
N ARG A 190 -24.45 22.25 -8.97
CA ARG A 190 -24.66 20.82 -9.13
C ARG A 190 -23.32 20.17 -9.41
N LEU A 191 -22.84 19.40 -8.45
CA LEU A 191 -21.65 18.56 -8.58
C LEU A 191 -22.07 17.20 -9.13
N THR A 192 -21.37 16.70 -10.12
CA THR A 192 -21.63 15.38 -10.72
C THR A 192 -20.32 14.62 -10.90
N TRP A 193 -20.39 13.29 -10.82
CA TRP A 193 -19.26 12.40 -11.05
C TRP A 193 -19.73 11.04 -11.53
N GLN A 194 -18.78 10.18 -11.89
CA GLN A 194 -19.06 8.79 -12.24
C GLN A 194 -18.22 7.84 -11.38
N ALA A 195 -18.84 6.75 -10.95
CA ALA A 195 -18.11 5.64 -10.35
C ALA A 195 -17.18 5.00 -11.39
N VAL A 196 -16.05 4.50 -10.91
CA VAL A 196 -15.10 3.75 -11.75
C VAL A 196 -15.05 2.33 -11.24
N ASP A 197 -15.37 1.38 -12.11
CA ASP A 197 -15.22 -0.04 -11.81
C ASP A 197 -13.74 -0.43 -11.89
N ASP A 198 -13.30 -1.27 -10.96
CA ASP A 198 -11.97 -1.89 -11.01
C ASP A 198 -12.09 -3.28 -11.63
N PRO A 199 -11.61 -3.49 -12.87
CA PRO A 199 -11.72 -4.78 -13.55
C PRO A 199 -10.88 -5.88 -12.87
N LEU A 200 -9.89 -5.50 -12.06
CA LEU A 200 -9.02 -6.42 -11.33
C LEU A 200 -9.51 -6.70 -9.91
N GLU A 201 -10.60 -6.03 -9.45
CA GLU A 201 -11.06 -6.14 -8.07
C GLU A 201 -12.59 -5.99 -7.97
N PRO A 202 -13.34 -7.09 -8.06
CA PRO A 202 -14.81 -7.03 -8.06
C PRO A 202 -15.44 -6.50 -6.77
N THR A 203 -14.71 -6.54 -5.65
CA THR A 203 -15.20 -6.02 -4.36
C THR A 203 -15.15 -4.50 -4.26
N ALA A 204 -14.37 -3.84 -5.14
CA ALA A 204 -14.12 -2.40 -5.14
C ALA A 204 -15.29 -1.61 -5.76
N LYS A 205 -16.49 -1.74 -5.21
CA LYS A 205 -17.72 -1.09 -5.67
C LYS A 205 -18.07 0.11 -4.81
N ALA A 206 -18.13 1.29 -5.42
CA ALA A 206 -18.59 2.49 -4.72
C ALA A 206 -20.10 2.42 -4.44
N GLN A 207 -20.48 2.50 -3.18
CA GLN A 207 -21.88 2.53 -2.73
C GLN A 207 -22.29 3.91 -2.22
N GLN A 208 -21.32 4.69 -1.75
CA GLN A 208 -21.49 6.03 -1.18
C GLN A 208 -20.24 6.87 -1.51
N TYR A 209 -20.41 8.19 -1.41
CA TYR A 209 -19.35 9.17 -1.66
C TYR A 209 -19.31 10.15 -0.52
N ILE A 210 -18.16 10.77 -0.29
CA ILE A 210 -18.02 11.88 0.62
C ILE A 210 -17.58 13.08 -0.20
N VAL A 211 -18.36 14.15 -0.15
CA VAL A 211 -18.02 15.43 -0.78
C VAL A 211 -17.36 16.30 0.28
N TYR A 212 -16.12 16.63 0.08
CA TYR A 212 -15.38 17.57 0.92
C TYR A 212 -15.38 18.94 0.26
N THR A 213 -15.55 19.99 1.05
CA THR A 213 -15.45 21.37 0.58
C THR A 213 -14.40 22.13 1.38
N ARG A 214 -13.81 23.12 0.73
CA ARG A 214 -12.81 23.98 1.33
C ARG A 214 -13.10 25.44 0.99
N LEU A 215 -13.04 26.31 1.99
CA LEU A 215 -13.15 27.75 1.80
C LEU A 215 -11.76 28.38 1.61
N GLY A 216 -11.55 29.02 0.47
CA GLY A 216 -10.28 29.65 0.11
C GLY A 216 -9.10 28.69 0.21
N HIS A 217 -8.11 29.03 1.03
CA HIS A 217 -6.92 28.22 1.31
C HIS A 217 -6.96 27.50 2.66
N GLY A 218 -8.11 27.41 3.29
CA GLY A 218 -8.31 26.71 4.58
C GLY A 218 -8.18 25.20 4.46
N GLY A 219 -8.50 24.49 5.53
CA GLY A 219 -8.65 23.03 5.54
C GLY A 219 -9.96 22.60 4.87
N PHE A 220 -10.01 21.34 4.43
CA PHE A 220 -11.29 20.73 4.05
C PHE A 220 -12.19 20.57 5.28
N ASP A 221 -13.50 20.61 5.06
CA ASP A 221 -14.51 20.31 6.07
C ASP A 221 -14.52 18.81 6.45
N ASN A 222 -15.50 18.42 7.29
CA ASN A 222 -15.65 17.03 7.71
C ASN A 222 -16.33 16.14 6.65
N GLY A 223 -16.67 16.70 5.49
CA GLY A 223 -17.30 16.01 4.38
C GLY A 223 -18.79 15.74 4.56
N THR A 224 -19.49 15.70 3.44
CA THR A 224 -20.92 15.36 3.36
C THR A 224 -21.10 14.00 2.70
N LEU A 225 -21.76 13.06 3.40
CA LEU A 225 -22.07 11.73 2.86
C LEU A 225 -23.18 11.82 1.82
N VAL A 226 -22.92 11.32 0.62
CA VAL A 226 -23.84 11.35 -0.53
C VAL A 226 -24.10 9.92 -1.02
N ARG A 227 -25.37 9.58 -1.24
CA ARG A 227 -25.79 8.36 -1.91
C ARG A 227 -26.16 8.70 -3.34
N GLY A 228 -25.37 8.28 -4.30
CA GLY A 228 -25.54 8.61 -5.71
C GLY A 228 -24.38 9.45 -6.24
N THR A 229 -24.48 9.87 -7.49
CA THR A 229 -23.38 10.49 -8.23
C THR A 229 -23.63 11.99 -8.50
N GLU A 230 -24.48 12.59 -7.68
CA GLU A 230 -24.82 14.00 -7.76
C GLU A 230 -24.96 14.61 -6.35
N TYR A 231 -24.56 15.87 -6.20
CA TYR A 231 -24.73 16.66 -4.99
C TYR A 231 -25.03 18.13 -5.35
N ILE A 232 -25.99 18.73 -4.66
CA ILE A 232 -26.28 20.17 -4.78
C ILE A 232 -25.58 20.90 -3.64
N PHE A 233 -24.57 21.65 -4.01
CA PHE A 233 -23.83 22.52 -3.10
C PHE A 233 -24.43 23.92 -3.09
N GLU A 234 -24.66 24.50 -1.92
CA GLU A 234 -25.14 25.88 -1.73
C GLU A 234 -23.96 26.74 -1.26
N ALA A 235 -23.58 27.72 -2.09
CA ALA A 235 -22.43 28.56 -1.83
C ALA A 235 -22.86 29.92 -1.28
N GLU A 236 -22.07 30.50 -0.39
CA GLU A 236 -22.22 31.88 0.04
C GLU A 236 -21.66 32.84 -1.00
N PRO A 237 -22.41 33.93 -1.35
CA PRO A 237 -21.95 34.91 -2.32
C PRO A 237 -20.64 35.60 -1.90
N GLY A 238 -19.72 35.73 -2.84
CA GLY A 238 -18.43 36.41 -2.62
C GLY A 238 -17.35 35.54 -1.99
N LEU A 239 -17.63 34.26 -1.66
CA LEU A 239 -16.65 33.32 -1.15
C LEU A 239 -16.13 32.41 -2.27
N VAL A 240 -14.88 31.96 -2.12
CA VAL A 240 -14.22 31.02 -3.04
C VAL A 240 -14.15 29.65 -2.41
N TYR A 241 -14.67 28.66 -3.10
CA TYR A 241 -14.68 27.26 -2.66
C TYR A 241 -13.84 26.36 -3.57
N SER A 242 -13.32 25.28 -3.03
CA SER A 242 -12.67 24.17 -3.75
C SER A 242 -13.08 22.82 -3.18
#